data_687bcd11a53ac8ded9deebe5edae070a
#
_entry.id   687bcd11a53ac8ded9deebe5edae070a
#
_cell.length_a   1.000
_cell.length_b   1.000
_cell.length_c   1.000
_cell.angle_alpha   90.00
_cell.angle_beta   90.00
_cell.angle_gamma   90.00
#
_symmetry.space_group_name_H-M   'P 1'
#
loop_
_entity.id
_entity.type
_entity.pdbx_description
1 polymer ?
#
loop_
_entity_poly.entity_id
_entity_poly.type
_entity_poly.pdbx_seq_one_letter_code
_entity_poly.pdbx_strand_id
1 'polypeptide(L)'
;RGGTRTIVHEEYEKTSITDRTVSRDLVPFMRSRNIEFNSKKLKPGTQVYPYFDGIDVSRYCTPKLIEITMTSGTFTVGENVRSVPLKKGISAPVFYARVAQINHKEGEYNSATRTYEQNPYNGQLIASSYNSTSTVLNIDTYSLSNETQGEYYGYIEVGTLLVGESSGATATVSDLKLVVDNQSSLIGSFYIPETITSYHPRFESGIRSFTLSS
;
A
#
# COMPACT_ATOMS: atom_id res chain seq x y z
N ARG A 1 -61.82 -57.06 -33.30
CA ARG A 1 -60.38 -56.92 -32.88
C ARG A 1 -60.21 -55.48 -32.34
N GLY A 2 -60.17 -55.39 -31.01
CA GLY A 2 -59.91 -54.12 -30.32
C GLY A 2 -58.38 -53.90 -30.17
N GLY A 3 -57.90 -52.81 -30.68
CA GLY A 3 -56.53 -52.40 -30.51
C GLY A 3 -56.42 -51.44 -29.32
N THR A 4 -55.60 -51.80 -28.34
CA THR A 4 -55.25 -50.96 -27.19
C THR A 4 -54.20 -49.91 -27.63
N ARG A 5 -54.59 -48.64 -27.50
CA ARG A 5 -53.67 -47.52 -27.78
C ARG A 5 -53.01 -47.15 -26.44
N THR A 6 -51.68 -47.32 -26.32
CA THR A 6 -50.93 -46.81 -25.19
C THR A 6 -50.75 -45.27 -25.39
N ILE A 7 -51.31 -44.49 -24.49
CA ILE A 7 -51.06 -43.03 -24.42
C ILE A 7 -49.90 -42.85 -23.45
N VAL A 8 -48.76 -42.37 -23.96
CA VAL A 8 -47.64 -41.92 -23.13
C VAL A 8 -47.93 -40.50 -22.70
N HIS A 9 -48.17 -40.30 -21.41
CA HIS A 9 -48.16 -38.96 -20.81
C HIS A 9 -46.75 -38.61 -20.48
N GLU A 10 -46.18 -37.62 -21.13
CA GLU A 10 -44.95 -36.97 -20.66
C GLU A 10 -45.32 -36.01 -19.53
N GLU A 11 -44.99 -36.36 -18.32
CA GLU A 11 -45.08 -35.49 -17.15
C GLU A 11 -43.78 -34.68 -17.03
N TYR A 12 -43.85 -33.41 -17.39
CA TYR A 12 -42.73 -32.48 -17.16
C TYR A 12 -42.81 -31.97 -15.74
N GLU A 13 -41.91 -32.48 -14.87
CA GLU A 13 -41.65 -31.88 -13.58
C GLU A 13 -40.95 -30.53 -13.80
N LYS A 14 -41.69 -29.44 -13.66
CA LYS A 14 -41.11 -28.10 -13.55
C LYS A 14 -40.51 -27.95 -12.15
N THR A 15 -39.22 -28.31 -11.99
CA THR A 15 -38.47 -27.92 -10.82
C THR A 15 -38.18 -26.43 -10.93
N SER A 16 -38.95 -25.62 -10.21
CA SER A 16 -38.67 -24.19 -10.04
C SER A 16 -37.37 -24.07 -9.23
N ILE A 17 -36.27 -23.76 -9.92
CA ILE A 17 -35.07 -23.31 -9.25
C ILE A 17 -35.35 -21.87 -8.83
N THR A 18 -35.85 -21.70 -7.62
CA THR A 18 -36.00 -20.40 -6.99
C THR A 18 -34.57 -19.85 -6.76
N ASP A 19 -34.26 -18.73 -7.36
CA ASP A 19 -33.07 -17.93 -7.03
C ASP A 19 -33.12 -17.62 -5.54
N ARG A 20 -32.38 -18.42 -4.79
CA ARG A 20 -32.17 -18.17 -3.37
C ARG A 20 -31.22 -17.01 -3.24
N THR A 21 -31.72 -15.84 -2.91
CA THR A 21 -30.88 -14.70 -2.51
C THR A 21 -30.13 -15.11 -1.24
N VAL A 22 -28.88 -15.53 -1.39
CA VAL A 22 -27.98 -15.86 -0.29
C VAL A 22 -27.45 -14.57 0.25
N SER A 23 -28.19 -13.88 1.12
CA SER A 23 -27.76 -12.72 1.88
C SER A 23 -27.12 -11.58 1.04
N ARG A 24 -27.71 -10.39 1.07
CA ARG A 24 -27.07 -9.14 0.65
C ARG A 24 -26.61 -8.42 1.90
N ASP A 25 -25.45 -8.79 2.41
CA ASP A 25 -24.81 -8.05 3.47
C ASP A 25 -24.10 -6.84 2.84
N LEU A 26 -24.61 -5.66 3.14
CA LEU A 26 -23.89 -4.41 2.91
C LEU A 26 -22.71 -4.39 3.86
N VAL A 27 -21.48 -4.38 3.32
CA VAL A 27 -20.28 -4.08 4.10
C VAL A 27 -20.24 -2.56 4.28
N PRO A 28 -20.62 -2.01 5.44
CA PRO A 28 -20.78 -0.57 5.61
C PRO A 28 -19.45 0.17 5.65
N PHE A 29 -18.36 -0.52 5.92
CA PHE A 29 -17.02 0.06 6.08
C PHE A 29 -16.01 -0.56 5.11
N MET A 30 -15.02 0.24 4.73
CA MET A 30 -13.91 -0.22 3.91
C MET A 30 -13.06 -1.25 4.67
N ARG A 31 -12.59 -2.26 3.95
CA ARG A 31 -11.61 -3.23 4.47
C ARG A 31 -10.22 -2.61 4.50
N SER A 32 -9.40 -3.07 5.44
CA SER A 32 -7.98 -2.70 5.51
C SER A 32 -7.25 -3.07 4.24
N ARG A 33 -6.58 -2.10 3.65
CA ARG A 33 -5.76 -2.26 2.46
C ARG A 33 -4.92 -1.02 2.21
N ASN A 34 -3.91 -1.17 1.39
CA ASN A 34 -3.16 -0.04 0.87
C ASN A 34 -3.74 0.42 -0.49
N ILE A 35 -3.67 1.71 -0.73
CA ILE A 35 -4.04 2.35 -2.00
C ILE A 35 -2.85 3.20 -2.43
N GLU A 36 -2.29 2.92 -3.62
CA GLU A 36 -1.27 3.78 -4.20
C GLU A 36 -1.91 5.10 -4.68
N PHE A 37 -1.26 6.20 -4.37
CA PHE A 37 -1.59 7.49 -4.98
C PHE A 37 -0.38 8.01 -5.77
N ASN A 38 -0.66 8.59 -6.94
CA ASN A 38 0.32 9.17 -7.83
C ASN A 38 -0.21 10.52 -8.32
N SER A 39 0.33 11.61 -7.77
CA SER A 39 -0.06 12.98 -8.12
C SER A 39 1.02 13.61 -9.00
N LYS A 40 0.59 14.32 -10.04
CA LYS A 40 1.46 14.97 -11.04
C LYS A 40 1.14 16.46 -11.15
N LYS A 41 2.06 17.23 -11.70
CA LYS A 41 1.92 18.68 -11.92
C LYS A 41 1.79 19.47 -10.62
N LEU A 42 2.37 18.98 -9.56
CA LEU A 42 2.47 19.71 -8.28
C LEU A 42 3.71 20.62 -8.29
N LYS A 43 3.73 21.61 -7.40
CA LYS A 43 4.91 22.49 -7.24
C LYS A 43 6.04 21.72 -6.58
N PRO A 44 7.24 21.59 -7.21
CA PRO A 44 8.39 20.93 -6.62
C PRO A 44 8.77 21.48 -5.24
N GLY A 45 9.24 20.61 -4.35
CA GLY A 45 9.69 20.97 -3.01
C GLY A 45 8.55 21.34 -2.04
N THR A 46 7.29 21.23 -2.47
CA THR A 46 6.15 21.51 -1.60
C THR A 46 5.85 20.29 -0.73
N GLN A 47 5.74 20.50 0.58
CA GLN A 47 5.18 19.50 1.50
C GLN A 47 3.66 19.53 1.40
N VAL A 48 3.04 18.35 1.34
CA VAL A 48 1.58 18.22 1.27
C VAL A 48 1.07 17.34 2.38
N TYR A 49 -0.19 17.56 2.74
CA TYR A 49 -0.90 16.85 3.81
C TYR A 49 -2.10 16.11 3.20
N PRO A 50 -2.22 14.80 3.41
CA PRO A 50 -3.28 13.98 2.85
C PRO A 50 -4.52 13.99 3.73
N TYR A 51 -5.67 14.14 3.09
CA TYR A 51 -6.98 14.03 3.74
C TYR A 51 -7.85 13.01 3.00
N PHE A 52 -8.57 12.20 3.76
CA PHE A 52 -9.57 11.28 3.24
C PHE A 52 -10.93 11.63 3.84
N ASP A 53 -11.89 12.03 2.99
CA ASP A 53 -13.19 12.59 3.39
C ASP A 53 -13.05 13.72 4.44
N GLY A 54 -12.04 14.57 4.30
CA GLY A 54 -11.77 15.68 5.21
C GLY A 54 -11.07 15.30 6.52
N ILE A 55 -10.79 14.03 6.74
CA ILE A 55 -10.02 13.54 7.90
C ILE A 55 -8.55 13.50 7.53
N ASP A 56 -7.67 14.07 8.38
CA ASP A 56 -6.22 13.96 8.23
C ASP A 56 -5.79 12.50 8.34
N VAL A 57 -5.16 11.99 7.28
CA VAL A 57 -4.67 10.61 7.20
C VAL A 57 -3.15 10.54 7.06
N SER A 58 -2.43 11.60 7.38
CA SER A 58 -0.96 11.70 7.29
C SER A 58 -0.27 10.53 7.98
N ARG A 59 -0.78 10.10 9.12
CA ARG A 59 -0.26 8.96 9.88
C ARG A 59 -0.26 7.65 9.09
N TYR A 60 -1.24 7.47 8.19
CA TYR A 60 -1.43 6.24 7.42
C TYR A 60 -0.87 6.32 6.00
N CYS A 61 -0.20 7.41 5.67
CA CYS A 61 0.41 7.61 4.36
C CYS A 61 1.91 7.38 4.44
N THR A 62 2.40 6.51 3.57
CA THR A 62 3.82 6.20 3.43
C THR A 62 4.30 6.70 2.07
N PRO A 63 5.30 7.62 2.03
CA PRO A 63 5.89 8.04 0.77
C PRO A 63 6.61 6.88 0.08
N LYS A 64 6.73 6.90 -1.23
CA LYS A 64 7.49 5.89 -1.97
C LYS A 64 8.96 5.86 -1.56
N LEU A 65 9.57 7.02 -1.36
CA LEU A 65 10.90 7.17 -0.76
C LEU A 65 10.75 7.44 0.74
N ILE A 66 11.17 6.51 1.56
CA ILE A 66 11.18 6.65 3.01
C ILE A 66 12.53 7.20 3.44
N GLU A 67 12.56 8.26 4.24
CA GLU A 67 13.80 8.72 4.87
C GLU A 67 14.21 7.76 5.98
N ILE A 68 15.44 7.29 5.92
CA ILE A 68 16.00 6.31 6.86
C ILE A 68 17.37 6.73 7.39
N THR A 69 17.72 6.17 8.53
CA THR A 69 19.08 6.12 9.05
C THR A 69 19.48 4.65 9.13
N MET A 70 20.50 4.26 8.33
CA MET A 70 21.03 2.90 8.36
C MET A 70 21.63 2.59 9.73
N THR A 71 21.31 1.42 10.27
CA THR A 71 21.86 0.93 11.54
C THR A 71 22.87 -0.20 11.30
N SER A 72 22.59 -1.05 10.31
CA SER A 72 23.48 -2.17 9.95
C SER A 72 23.19 -2.67 8.54
N GLY A 73 24.21 -3.15 7.86
CA GLY A 73 24.08 -3.84 6.57
C GLY A 73 23.71 -2.93 5.40
N THR A 74 23.20 -3.55 4.35
CA THR A 74 22.77 -2.89 3.10
C THR A 74 21.54 -3.62 2.57
N PHE A 75 20.48 -2.90 2.24
CA PHE A 75 19.29 -3.48 1.65
C PHE A 75 19.56 -4.02 0.24
N THR A 76 18.86 -5.08 -0.10
CA THR A 76 18.91 -5.72 -1.43
C THR A 76 17.62 -5.43 -2.18
N VAL A 77 17.74 -5.02 -3.45
CA VAL A 77 16.57 -4.80 -4.32
C VAL A 77 15.78 -6.10 -4.47
N GLY A 78 14.47 -6.01 -4.28
CA GLY A 78 13.55 -7.15 -4.38
C GLY A 78 13.34 -7.93 -3.10
N GLU A 79 14.12 -7.69 -2.05
CA GLU A 79 13.87 -8.31 -0.75
C GLU A 79 12.62 -7.75 -0.08
N ASN A 80 12.09 -8.50 0.85
CA ASN A 80 11.02 -8.03 1.73
C ASN A 80 11.61 -7.27 2.91
N VAL A 81 10.95 -6.19 3.28
CA VAL A 81 11.24 -5.39 4.46
C VAL A 81 10.04 -5.37 5.38
N ARG A 82 10.28 -5.52 6.68
CA ARG A 82 9.22 -5.50 7.69
C ARG A 82 9.56 -4.56 8.84
N SER A 83 8.52 -4.02 9.46
CA SER A 83 8.65 -3.27 10.70
C SER A 83 8.87 -4.20 11.88
N VAL A 84 9.70 -3.75 12.82
CA VAL A 84 9.96 -4.46 14.08
C VAL A 84 9.80 -3.47 15.24
N PRO A 85 9.17 -3.87 16.36
CA PRO A 85 9.11 -3.05 17.55
C PRO A 85 10.51 -2.72 18.08
N LEU A 86 10.78 -1.44 18.34
CA LEU A 86 12.06 -1.00 18.92
C LEU A 86 12.28 -1.50 20.35
N LYS A 87 11.19 -1.77 21.08
CA LYS A 87 11.22 -2.26 22.46
C LYS A 87 10.25 -3.42 22.63
N LYS A 88 10.66 -4.42 23.39
CA LYS A 88 9.80 -5.55 23.77
C LYS A 88 8.54 -5.02 24.51
N GLY A 89 7.35 -5.40 24.01
CA GLY A 89 6.06 -5.01 24.58
C GLY A 89 5.44 -3.73 24.00
N ILE A 90 6.08 -3.07 23.04
CA ILE A 90 5.48 -1.98 22.25
C ILE A 90 5.07 -2.53 20.89
N SER A 91 3.81 -2.34 20.52
CA SER A 91 3.36 -2.64 19.16
C SER A 91 3.97 -1.62 18.21
N ALA A 92 4.73 -2.09 17.22
CA ALA A 92 5.03 -1.29 16.05
C ALA A 92 3.82 -1.29 15.10
N PRO A 93 3.62 -0.22 14.30
CA PRO A 93 2.72 -0.28 13.17
C PRO A 93 3.11 -1.48 12.29
N VAL A 94 2.13 -2.20 11.80
CA VAL A 94 2.40 -3.35 10.96
C VAL A 94 2.70 -2.84 9.56
N PHE A 95 3.90 -3.17 9.06
CA PHE A 95 4.34 -2.83 7.72
C PHE A 95 5.14 -3.96 7.12
N TYR A 96 4.77 -4.37 5.91
CA TYR A 96 5.45 -5.38 5.12
C TYR A 96 5.42 -4.97 3.65
N ALA A 97 6.58 -4.77 3.06
CA ALA A 97 6.71 -4.27 1.69
C ALA A 97 7.93 -4.85 0.99
N ARG A 98 7.96 -4.78 -0.35
CA ARG A 98 9.11 -5.12 -1.16
C ARG A 98 10.00 -3.90 -1.37
N VAL A 99 11.32 -4.09 -1.28
CA VAL A 99 12.33 -3.07 -1.57
C VAL A 99 12.45 -2.90 -3.09
N ALA A 100 12.26 -1.68 -3.57
CA ALA A 100 12.51 -1.31 -4.96
C ALA A 100 13.97 -0.80 -5.15
N GLN A 101 14.43 -0.72 -6.40
CA GLN A 101 15.68 -0.05 -6.73
C GLN A 101 15.69 1.37 -6.15
N ILE A 102 16.79 1.82 -5.56
CA ILE A 102 16.85 3.03 -4.71
C ILE A 102 16.32 4.29 -5.40
N ASN A 103 16.59 4.45 -6.70
CA ASN A 103 16.10 5.58 -7.50
C ASN A 103 14.85 5.27 -8.33
N HIS A 104 14.21 4.12 -8.13
CA HIS A 104 13.01 3.70 -8.85
C HIS A 104 11.85 4.68 -8.65
N LYS A 105 11.31 5.20 -9.73
CA LYS A 105 10.15 6.09 -9.70
C LYS A 105 8.91 5.48 -10.33
N GLU A 106 9.03 4.94 -11.54
CA GLU A 106 7.93 4.28 -12.26
C GLU A 106 8.49 3.05 -12.99
N GLY A 107 7.68 2.01 -13.15
CA GLY A 107 8.05 0.73 -13.78
C GLY A 107 8.07 -0.43 -12.79
N GLU A 108 8.75 -1.51 -13.12
CA GLU A 108 8.93 -2.64 -12.22
C GLU A 108 9.97 -2.32 -11.14
N TYR A 109 9.82 -2.90 -9.96
CA TYR A 109 10.62 -2.59 -8.76
C TYR A 109 12.15 -2.70 -8.96
N ASN A 110 12.59 -3.53 -9.91
CA ASN A 110 13.99 -3.76 -10.26
C ASN A 110 14.42 -3.15 -11.59
N SER A 111 13.49 -2.54 -12.32
CA SER A 111 13.73 -1.96 -13.66
C SER A 111 12.88 -0.72 -13.85
N ALA A 112 13.33 0.38 -13.24
CA ALA A 112 12.62 1.63 -13.31
C ALA A 112 12.58 2.18 -14.75
N THR A 113 11.39 2.51 -15.24
CA THR A 113 11.21 3.25 -16.53
C THR A 113 11.47 4.75 -16.34
N ARG A 114 11.24 5.25 -15.13
CA ARG A 114 11.62 6.59 -14.67
C ARG A 114 12.30 6.50 -13.33
N THR A 115 13.30 7.30 -13.12
CA THR A 115 14.09 7.34 -11.89
C THR A 115 13.96 8.68 -11.20
N TYR A 116 14.12 8.66 -9.88
CA TYR A 116 14.37 9.87 -9.12
C TYR A 116 15.79 10.36 -9.42
N GLU A 117 15.92 11.61 -9.82
CA GLU A 117 17.21 12.26 -10.00
C GLU A 117 17.74 12.79 -8.68
N GLN A 118 16.86 13.37 -7.89
CA GLN A 118 17.18 14.00 -6.62
C GLN A 118 16.27 13.52 -5.50
N ASN A 119 16.83 13.44 -4.31
CA ASN A 119 16.09 13.23 -3.09
C ASN A 119 15.19 14.45 -2.82
N PRO A 120 13.87 14.29 -2.77
CA PRO A 120 12.95 15.41 -2.60
C PRO A 120 13.10 16.09 -1.23
N TYR A 121 13.75 15.45 -0.26
CA TYR A 121 13.90 15.96 1.10
C TYR A 121 15.10 16.90 1.25
N ASN A 122 16.18 16.67 0.50
CA ASN A 122 17.43 17.43 0.65
C ASN A 122 18.07 17.88 -0.67
N GLY A 123 17.49 17.52 -1.83
CA GLY A 123 17.98 17.91 -3.15
C GLY A 123 19.25 17.21 -3.61
N GLN A 124 19.78 16.26 -2.84
CA GLN A 124 20.99 15.49 -3.22
C GLN A 124 20.66 14.45 -4.29
N LEU A 125 21.63 14.13 -5.13
CA LEU A 125 21.50 13.05 -6.11
C LEU A 125 21.26 11.71 -5.39
N ILE A 126 20.31 10.93 -5.89
CA ILE A 126 20.07 9.57 -5.39
C ILE A 126 21.01 8.62 -6.11
N ALA A 127 21.74 7.80 -5.34
CA ALA A 127 22.59 6.75 -5.87
C ALA A 127 21.78 5.71 -6.66
N SER A 128 22.43 4.97 -7.56
CA SER A 128 21.81 3.88 -8.31
C SER A 128 21.71 2.57 -7.53
N SER A 129 22.40 2.46 -6.40
CA SER A 129 22.42 1.26 -5.55
C SER A 129 22.44 1.62 -4.09
N TYR A 130 21.89 0.72 -3.25
CA TYR A 130 21.96 0.84 -1.80
C TYR A 130 23.38 0.63 -1.30
N ASN A 131 23.70 1.26 -0.18
CA ASN A 131 24.93 1.06 0.59
C ASN A 131 24.67 1.28 2.09
N SER A 132 25.66 1.08 2.92
CA SER A 132 25.55 1.21 4.37
C SER A 132 25.30 2.64 4.88
N THR A 133 25.35 3.63 4.00
CA THR A 133 25.11 5.05 4.32
C THR A 133 23.89 5.61 3.56
N SER A 134 23.09 4.75 2.95
CA SER A 134 21.86 5.17 2.26
C SER A 134 20.93 5.91 3.22
N THR A 135 20.42 7.05 2.78
CA THR A 135 19.51 7.91 3.56
C THR A 135 18.05 7.76 3.18
N VAL A 136 17.78 6.98 2.13
CA VAL A 136 16.43 6.68 1.67
C VAL A 136 16.28 5.18 1.40
N LEU A 137 15.07 4.69 1.66
CA LEU A 137 14.60 3.37 1.26
C LEU A 137 13.43 3.56 0.28
N ASN A 138 13.52 2.93 -0.88
CA ASN A 138 12.46 2.95 -1.88
C ASN A 138 11.61 1.69 -1.76
N ILE A 139 10.30 1.83 -1.65
CA ILE A 139 9.38 0.70 -1.59
C ILE A 139 8.58 0.54 -2.88
N ASP A 140 8.24 -0.69 -3.21
CA ASP A 140 7.35 -1.01 -4.32
C ASP A 140 5.90 -0.73 -3.90
N THR A 141 5.46 0.51 -4.10
CA THR A 141 4.10 0.95 -3.75
C THR A 141 3.03 0.27 -4.59
N TYR A 142 3.36 -0.18 -5.80
CA TYR A 142 2.42 -0.94 -6.64
C TYR A 142 2.10 -2.31 -6.02
N SER A 143 3.12 -3.09 -5.64
CA SER A 143 2.90 -4.38 -4.97
C SER A 143 2.23 -4.22 -3.60
N LEU A 144 2.56 -3.16 -2.87
CA LEU A 144 1.94 -2.84 -1.58
C LEU A 144 0.43 -2.57 -1.73
N SER A 145 -0.02 -2.04 -2.88
CA SER A 145 -1.42 -1.70 -3.14
C SER A 145 -2.18 -2.75 -3.96
N ASN A 146 -1.54 -3.88 -4.29
CA ASN A 146 -2.14 -4.92 -5.11
C ASN A 146 -2.87 -5.95 -4.23
N GLU A 147 -4.19 -5.88 -4.22
CA GLU A 147 -5.06 -6.74 -3.41
C GLU A 147 -4.99 -8.24 -3.75
N THR A 148 -4.64 -8.58 -4.99
CA THR A 148 -4.62 -9.99 -5.43
C THR A 148 -3.58 -10.81 -4.69
N GLN A 149 -2.60 -10.18 -4.09
CA GLN A 149 -1.50 -10.87 -3.44
C GLN A 149 -1.60 -10.87 -1.92
N GLY A 150 -2.25 -9.88 -1.29
CA GLY A 150 -2.43 -9.81 0.17
C GLY A 150 -1.13 -9.94 0.99
N GLU A 151 0.00 -9.97 0.28
CA GLU A 151 1.30 -10.30 0.81
C GLU A 151 1.93 -9.08 1.48
N TYR A 152 1.74 -7.90 0.87
CA TYR A 152 2.29 -6.64 1.37
C TYR A 152 1.17 -5.75 1.90
N TYR A 153 1.41 -5.10 3.04
CA TYR A 153 0.39 -4.27 3.68
C TYR A 153 0.96 -3.36 4.76
N GLY A 154 0.15 -2.38 5.16
CA GLY A 154 0.36 -1.61 6.36
C GLY A 154 0.94 -0.22 6.15
N TYR A 155 1.39 0.37 7.24
CA TYR A 155 1.97 1.71 7.31
C TYR A 155 3.09 1.72 8.33
N ILE A 156 3.92 2.76 8.31
CA ILE A 156 5.03 2.95 9.25
C ILE A 156 4.94 4.32 9.93
N GLU A 157 5.65 4.45 11.02
CA GLU A 157 5.80 5.70 11.76
C GLU A 157 7.29 6.04 11.91
N VAL A 158 7.58 7.32 12.12
CA VAL A 158 8.94 7.78 12.45
C VAL A 158 9.44 7.05 13.70
N GLY A 159 10.68 6.61 13.68
CA GLY A 159 11.29 5.81 14.74
C GLY A 159 11.06 4.30 14.62
N THR A 160 10.28 3.82 13.63
CA THR A 160 10.13 2.38 13.38
C THR A 160 11.44 1.78 12.89
N LEU A 161 11.82 0.62 13.45
CA LEU A 161 12.93 -0.18 12.94
C LEU A 161 12.44 -1.04 11.77
N LEU A 162 13.12 -0.94 10.63
CA LEU A 162 12.91 -1.77 9.45
C LEU A 162 14.03 -2.81 9.34
N VAL A 163 13.64 -4.03 8.97
CA VAL A 163 14.57 -5.17 8.80
C VAL A 163 14.35 -5.78 7.43
N GLY A 164 15.41 -5.88 6.63
CA GLY A 164 15.44 -6.65 5.39
C GLY A 164 15.52 -8.14 5.69
N GLU A 165 14.61 -8.93 5.11
CA GLU A 165 14.50 -10.36 5.44
C GLU A 165 15.65 -11.20 4.87
N SER A 166 16.16 -10.83 3.69
CA SER A 166 17.25 -11.58 3.05
C SER A 166 18.64 -11.05 3.43
N SER A 167 18.78 -9.73 3.47
CA SER A 167 20.07 -9.09 3.78
C SER A 167 20.38 -9.03 5.26
N GLY A 168 19.35 -9.08 6.12
CA GLY A 168 19.47 -8.75 7.53
C GLY A 168 19.79 -7.26 7.80
N ALA A 169 19.74 -6.41 6.77
CA ALA A 169 19.97 -4.98 6.92
C ALA A 169 18.91 -4.35 7.84
N THR A 170 19.34 -3.37 8.61
CA THR A 170 18.47 -2.66 9.53
C THR A 170 18.60 -1.15 9.36
N ALA A 171 17.47 -0.46 9.42
CA ALA A 171 17.41 0.99 9.40
C ALA A 171 16.25 1.50 10.27
N THR A 172 16.42 2.70 10.82
CA THR A 172 15.34 3.39 11.52
C THR A 172 14.72 4.43 10.60
N VAL A 173 13.40 4.49 10.56
CA VAL A 173 12.66 5.53 9.83
C VAL A 173 12.92 6.87 10.51
N SER A 174 13.55 7.80 9.78
CA SER A 174 13.89 9.13 10.30
C SER A 174 12.82 10.17 10.01
N ASP A 175 12.14 10.10 8.86
CA ASP A 175 11.03 10.98 8.51
C ASP A 175 10.10 10.35 7.47
N LEU A 176 8.86 10.84 7.38
CA LEU A 176 7.78 10.36 6.49
C LEU A 176 7.03 11.51 5.80
N LYS A 177 7.67 12.63 5.57
CA LYS A 177 7.03 13.75 4.87
C LYS A 177 6.63 13.39 3.44
N LEU A 178 5.47 13.84 3.03
CA LEU A 178 5.05 13.82 1.63
C LEU A 178 5.56 15.10 0.95
N VAL A 179 6.66 15.01 0.24
CA VAL A 179 7.29 16.15 -0.47
C VAL A 179 7.30 15.89 -1.96
N VAL A 180 6.83 16.86 -2.71
CA VAL A 180 6.81 16.80 -4.19
C VAL A 180 8.24 16.86 -4.72
N ASP A 181 8.57 15.92 -5.60
CA ASP A 181 9.90 15.84 -6.20
C ASP A 181 10.18 16.93 -7.26
N ASN A 182 11.43 17.00 -7.72
CA ASN A 182 11.87 17.96 -8.73
C ASN A 182 11.22 17.77 -10.12
N GLN A 183 10.56 16.61 -10.34
CA GLN A 183 9.80 16.31 -11.56
C GLN A 183 8.29 16.57 -11.40
N SER A 184 7.90 17.35 -10.39
CA SER A 184 6.50 17.75 -10.11
C SER A 184 5.56 16.60 -9.79
N SER A 185 6.04 15.52 -9.22
CA SER A 185 5.20 14.38 -8.84
C SER A 185 5.42 13.92 -7.40
N LEU A 186 4.44 13.23 -6.89
CA LEU A 186 4.44 12.61 -5.57
C LEU A 186 3.79 11.26 -5.66
N ILE A 187 4.47 10.23 -5.21
CA ILE A 187 3.98 8.85 -5.16
C ILE A 187 4.07 8.37 -3.72
N GLY A 188 3.02 7.69 -3.28
CA GLY A 188 2.97 7.10 -1.95
C GLY A 188 1.85 6.08 -1.83
N SER A 189 1.70 5.53 -0.64
CA SER A 189 0.66 4.57 -0.30
C SER A 189 -0.14 5.06 0.89
N PHE A 190 -1.46 5.04 0.77
CA PHE A 190 -2.39 5.27 1.87
C PHE A 190 -2.91 3.93 2.37
N TYR A 191 -2.73 3.65 3.66
CA TYR A 191 -3.27 2.47 4.31
C TYR A 191 -4.62 2.79 4.95
N ILE A 192 -5.67 2.09 4.54
CA ILE A 192 -6.96 2.13 5.22
C ILE A 192 -6.84 1.25 6.45
N PRO A 193 -6.90 1.81 7.68
CA PRO A 193 -6.69 1.03 8.89
C PRO A 193 -7.84 0.07 9.18
N GLU A 194 -7.55 -0.95 9.96
CA GLU A 194 -8.53 -1.95 10.37
C GLU A 194 -9.60 -1.34 11.30
N THR A 195 -10.85 -1.70 11.06
CA THR A 195 -12.00 -1.12 11.77
C THR A 195 -12.21 -1.68 13.18
N ILE A 196 -11.45 -2.70 13.58
CA ILE A 196 -11.65 -3.44 14.83
C ILE A 196 -11.17 -2.66 16.06
N THR A 197 -10.21 -1.75 15.89
CA THR A 197 -9.65 -0.99 17.00
C THR A 197 -10.26 0.42 17.08
N SER A 198 -10.63 0.85 18.29
CA SER A 198 -11.24 2.17 18.56
C SER A 198 -10.32 3.37 18.32
N TYR A 199 -9.04 3.14 18.00
CA TYR A 199 -8.03 4.19 17.81
C TYR A 199 -7.86 4.63 16.34
N HIS A 200 -8.45 3.92 15.40
CA HIS A 200 -8.33 4.22 13.98
C HIS A 200 -9.63 4.78 13.42
N PRO A 201 -9.57 5.74 12.49
CA PRO A 201 -10.77 6.22 11.81
C PRO A 201 -11.41 5.10 10.99
N ARG A 202 -12.74 5.09 10.95
CA ARG A 202 -13.52 4.19 10.12
C ARG A 202 -14.00 4.93 8.89
N PHE A 203 -13.81 4.33 7.73
CA PHE A 203 -14.28 4.89 6.48
C PHE A 203 -15.41 4.04 5.91
N GLU A 204 -16.54 4.68 5.64
CA GLU A 204 -17.68 4.02 5.03
C GLU A 204 -17.40 3.66 3.57
N SER A 205 -18.02 2.58 3.08
CA SER A 205 -17.96 2.17 1.69
C SER A 205 -18.64 3.18 0.77
N GLY A 206 -18.22 3.27 -0.50
CA GLY A 206 -18.80 4.15 -1.50
C GLY A 206 -17.78 5.06 -2.16
N ILE A 207 -18.26 6.09 -2.85
CA ILE A 207 -17.40 7.10 -3.47
C ILE A 207 -16.84 7.99 -2.37
N ARG A 208 -15.51 8.10 -2.30
CA ARG A 208 -14.78 8.85 -1.30
C ARG A 208 -13.76 9.80 -1.94
N SER A 209 -13.38 10.82 -1.22
CA SER A 209 -12.46 11.84 -1.69
C SER A 209 -11.12 11.72 -0.98
N PHE A 210 -10.04 11.57 -1.75
CA PHE A 210 -8.67 11.71 -1.27
C PHE A 210 -8.08 13.02 -1.81
N THR A 211 -7.64 13.90 -0.92
CA THR A 211 -7.12 15.22 -1.28
C THR A 211 -5.74 15.44 -0.67
N LEU A 212 -4.90 16.17 -1.39
CA LEU A 212 -3.60 16.64 -0.93
C LEU A 212 -3.67 18.16 -0.78
N SER A 213 -3.39 18.68 0.41
CA SER A 213 -3.35 20.11 0.71
C SER A 213 -1.92 20.56 1.00
N SER A 214 -1.56 21.76 0.60
CA SER A 214 -0.26 22.40 0.90
C SER A 214 -0.41 23.57 1.85
#